data_e2a8957eede16cf7253ba5619341280c
#
_entry.id   e2a8957eede16cf7253ba5619341280c
#
_cell.length_a   1.000
_cell.length_b   1.000
_cell.length_c   1.000
_cell.angle_alpha   90.00
_cell.angle_beta   90.00
_cell.angle_gamma   90.00
#
_symmetry.space_group_name_H-M   'P 1'
#
loop_
_entity.id
_entity.type
_entity.pdbx_description
1 polymer ?
#
loop_
_entity_poly.entity_id
_entity_poly.type
_entity_poly.pdbx_seq_one_letter_code
_entity_poly.pdbx_strand_id
1 'polypeptide(L)'
;MKRSTKIISIIIIFFLIIAIVVIGRIMIGNHFAKKFSKRPPPGIIVTEVVKTDFSEKIESFGTAVSKKNESFRIKRSDLIAELDLKEYVKKGDIILKLKDKDIIAPFSGVLGFRGITGDILDSNNSIIITLDDNSIIYSDLKIPEVFANVIKKGLPITAKFSGNKNKIYNGTVYAV
;
A
#
# COMPACT_ATOMS: atom_id res chain seq x y z
N MET A 1 -44.35 52.91 73.99
CA MET A 1 -44.22 53.14 72.51
C MET A 1 -45.62 53.23 71.88
N LYS A 2 -45.94 54.34 71.24
CA LYS A 2 -47.26 54.56 70.63
C LYS A 2 -47.51 53.54 69.53
N ARG A 3 -48.75 53.04 69.39
CA ARG A 3 -49.14 52.04 68.34
C ARG A 3 -48.65 52.46 66.96
N SER A 4 -48.65 53.73 66.61
CA SER A 4 -48.18 54.27 65.30
C SER A 4 -46.68 53.97 65.05
N THR A 5 -45.83 54.04 66.07
CA THR A 5 -44.40 53.82 65.92
C THR A 5 -44.09 52.34 65.54
N LYS A 6 -44.87 51.40 66.10
CA LYS A 6 -44.75 49.96 65.76
C LYS A 6 -45.14 49.69 64.29
N ILE A 7 -46.22 50.33 63.81
CA ILE A 7 -46.71 50.16 62.42
C ILE A 7 -45.68 50.73 61.45
N ILE A 8 -45.15 51.92 61.70
CA ILE A 8 -44.10 52.51 60.87
C ILE A 8 -42.87 51.63 60.82
N SER A 9 -42.43 51.06 61.93
CA SER A 9 -41.27 50.19 62.01
C SER A 9 -41.46 48.90 61.15
N ILE A 10 -42.67 48.31 61.18
CA ILE A 10 -43.01 47.16 60.36
C ILE A 10 -42.99 47.50 58.87
N ILE A 11 -43.49 48.62 58.49
CA ILE A 11 -43.50 49.08 57.07
C ILE A 11 -42.06 49.32 56.62
N ILE A 12 -41.20 49.92 57.40
CA ILE A 12 -39.78 50.15 57.08
C ILE A 12 -39.05 48.82 56.89
N ILE A 13 -39.27 47.86 57.81
CA ILE A 13 -38.64 46.51 57.72
C ILE A 13 -39.13 45.80 56.43
N PHE A 14 -40.39 45.88 56.10
CA PHE A 14 -40.95 45.27 54.88
C PHE A 14 -40.29 45.84 53.62
N PHE A 15 -40.18 47.17 53.50
CA PHE A 15 -39.48 47.79 52.37
C PHE A 15 -38.01 47.49 52.34
N LEU A 16 -37.36 47.36 53.48
CA LEU A 16 -35.96 46.99 53.55
C LEU A 16 -35.72 45.53 53.06
N ILE A 17 -36.59 44.59 53.39
CA ILE A 17 -36.57 43.24 52.87
C ILE A 17 -36.74 43.23 51.35
N ILE A 18 -37.70 43.95 50.81
CA ILE A 18 -37.88 44.06 49.38
C ILE A 18 -36.66 44.64 48.68
N ALA A 19 -36.06 45.71 49.24
CA ALA A 19 -34.82 46.30 48.71
C ALA A 19 -33.68 45.30 48.67
N ILE A 20 -33.46 44.50 49.71
CA ILE A 20 -32.45 43.46 49.76
C ILE A 20 -32.66 42.40 48.67
N VAL A 21 -33.91 41.94 48.49
CA VAL A 21 -34.24 40.96 47.45
C VAL A 21 -34.01 41.48 46.06
N VAL A 22 -34.41 42.73 45.80
CA VAL A 22 -34.20 43.38 44.47
C VAL A 22 -32.72 43.60 44.19
N ILE A 23 -31.96 44.07 45.13
CA ILE A 23 -30.50 44.28 44.99
C ILE A 23 -29.79 42.93 44.78
N GLY A 24 -30.13 41.90 45.56
CA GLY A 24 -29.62 40.54 45.38
C GLY A 24 -29.90 39.97 43.97
N ARG A 25 -31.13 40.16 43.49
CA ARG A 25 -31.51 39.68 42.14
C ARG A 25 -30.70 40.42 41.03
N ILE A 26 -30.51 41.75 41.17
CA ILE A 26 -29.72 42.50 40.22
C ILE A 26 -28.23 42.09 40.24
N MET A 27 -27.67 41.88 41.40
CA MET A 27 -26.27 41.44 41.53
C MET A 27 -26.05 40.02 40.95
N ILE A 28 -26.96 39.09 41.25
CA ILE A 28 -26.91 37.74 40.69
C ILE A 28 -27.08 37.83 39.17
N GLY A 29 -28.05 38.58 38.66
CA GLY A 29 -28.28 38.73 37.21
C GLY A 29 -27.06 39.31 36.47
N ASN A 30 -26.42 40.33 37.04
CA ASN A 30 -25.21 40.90 36.47
C ASN A 30 -24.01 39.96 36.54
N HIS A 31 -23.88 39.16 37.56
CA HIS A 31 -22.82 38.17 37.69
C HIS A 31 -22.96 37.08 36.60
N PHE A 32 -24.16 36.53 36.43
CA PHE A 32 -24.43 35.55 35.39
C PHE A 32 -24.31 36.15 33.99
N ALA A 33 -24.78 37.35 33.75
CA ALA A 33 -24.60 38.06 32.48
C ALA A 33 -23.14 38.19 32.10
N LYS A 34 -22.26 38.59 33.03
CA LYS A 34 -20.83 38.72 32.78
C LYS A 34 -20.15 37.38 32.52
N LYS A 35 -20.56 36.34 33.21
CA LYS A 35 -19.93 35.02 33.13
C LYS A 35 -20.38 34.20 31.90
N PHE A 36 -21.61 34.35 31.48
CA PHE A 36 -22.21 33.51 30.42
C PHE A 36 -22.60 34.25 29.13
N SER A 37 -22.47 35.58 29.09
CA SER A 37 -22.80 36.34 27.85
C SER A 37 -21.76 36.17 26.74
N LYS A 38 -20.50 35.87 27.07
CA LYS A 38 -19.44 35.60 26.08
C LYS A 38 -19.36 34.12 25.81
N ARG A 39 -20.09 33.65 24.80
CA ARG A 39 -19.84 32.31 24.24
C ARG A 39 -18.45 32.33 23.63
N PRO A 40 -17.57 31.35 23.95
CA PRO A 40 -16.33 31.24 23.22
C PRO A 40 -16.65 31.12 21.71
N PRO A 41 -15.88 31.75 20.84
CA PRO A 41 -16.09 31.57 19.41
C PRO A 41 -16.00 30.08 19.09
N PRO A 42 -16.80 29.55 18.14
CA PRO A 42 -16.70 28.18 17.72
C PRO A 42 -15.27 27.90 17.27
N GLY A 43 -14.70 26.79 17.78
CA GLY A 43 -13.38 26.35 17.35
C GLY A 43 -13.41 26.05 15.85
N ILE A 44 -12.60 26.75 15.09
CA ILE A 44 -12.44 26.49 13.66
C ILE A 44 -11.15 25.68 13.52
N ILE A 45 -11.26 24.48 12.94
CA ILE A 45 -10.09 23.72 12.53
C ILE A 45 -9.62 24.32 11.22
N VAL A 46 -8.46 24.93 11.23
CA VAL A 46 -7.82 25.45 10.03
C VAL A 46 -6.66 24.54 9.66
N THR A 47 -6.54 24.23 8.38
CA THR A 47 -5.40 23.52 7.82
C THR A 47 -4.73 24.45 6.82
N GLU A 48 -3.42 24.54 6.91
CA GLU A 48 -2.64 25.30 5.94
C GLU A 48 -2.73 24.63 4.58
N VAL A 49 -3.06 25.39 3.56
CA VAL A 49 -3.08 24.91 2.17
C VAL A 49 -1.66 24.86 1.66
N VAL A 50 -1.13 23.66 1.52
CA VAL A 50 0.18 23.44 0.91
C VAL A 50 -0.02 23.14 -0.57
N LYS A 51 0.70 23.85 -1.43
CA LYS A 51 0.73 23.55 -2.86
C LYS A 51 1.46 22.22 -3.06
N THR A 52 0.73 21.20 -3.47
CA THR A 52 1.28 19.88 -3.76
C THR A 52 1.03 19.58 -5.22
N ASP A 53 2.05 19.07 -5.90
CA ASP A 53 1.89 18.57 -7.27
C ASP A 53 1.10 17.25 -7.21
N PHE A 54 -0.10 17.31 -7.74
CA PHE A 54 -0.98 16.14 -7.87
C PHE A 54 -0.62 15.44 -9.17
N SER A 55 0.09 14.33 -9.08
CA SER A 55 0.25 13.44 -10.23
C SER A 55 -0.76 12.29 -10.10
N GLU A 56 -1.52 12.06 -11.14
CA GLU A 56 -2.37 10.89 -11.25
C GLU A 56 -1.50 9.64 -11.22
N LYS A 57 -1.76 8.73 -10.29
CA LYS A 57 -1.07 7.45 -10.18
C LYS A 57 -2.03 6.34 -10.51
N ILE A 58 -1.65 5.52 -11.46
CA ILE A 58 -2.39 4.32 -11.82
C ILE A 58 -1.71 3.14 -11.14
N GLU A 59 -2.44 2.45 -10.29
CA GLU A 59 -1.97 1.23 -9.63
C GLU A 59 -2.49 0.01 -10.38
N SER A 60 -1.61 -0.94 -10.64
CA SER A 60 -1.93 -2.18 -11.33
C SER A 60 -1.10 -3.33 -10.77
N PHE A 61 -1.49 -4.52 -11.08
CA PHE A 61 -0.76 -5.74 -10.75
C PHE A 61 -0.47 -6.55 -12.01
N GLY A 62 0.56 -7.36 -11.92
CA GLY A 62 0.98 -8.18 -13.03
C GLY A 62 1.94 -9.28 -12.62
N THR A 63 2.46 -10.00 -13.59
CA THR A 63 3.38 -11.10 -13.39
C THR A 63 4.76 -10.71 -13.91
N ALA A 64 5.78 -10.98 -13.11
CA ALA A 64 7.15 -10.81 -13.52
C ALA A 64 7.57 -11.99 -14.41
N VAL A 65 8.18 -11.70 -15.55
CA VAL A 65 8.70 -12.67 -16.49
C VAL A 65 10.15 -12.35 -16.85
N SER A 66 10.93 -13.40 -17.02
CA SER A 66 12.32 -13.27 -17.46
C SER A 66 12.40 -12.77 -18.90
N LYS A 67 13.51 -12.13 -19.26
CA LYS A 67 13.76 -11.63 -20.61
C LYS A 67 13.73 -12.74 -21.64
N LYS A 68 14.27 -13.90 -21.30
CA LYS A 68 14.25 -15.12 -22.11
C LYS A 68 14.04 -16.30 -21.20
N ASN A 69 13.25 -17.23 -21.67
CA ASN A 69 13.05 -18.52 -21.02
C ASN A 69 13.21 -19.62 -22.05
N GLU A 70 13.93 -20.65 -21.71
CA GLU A 70 14.03 -21.87 -22.52
C GLU A 70 13.85 -23.08 -21.65
N SER A 71 13.08 -24.05 -22.14
CA SER A 71 12.76 -25.27 -21.40
C SER A 71 13.30 -26.48 -22.16
N PHE A 72 14.07 -27.28 -21.47
CA PHE A 72 14.63 -28.52 -21.98
C PHE A 72 13.86 -29.69 -21.38
N ARG A 73 13.19 -30.48 -22.21
CA ARG A 73 12.53 -31.72 -21.79
C ARG A 73 13.46 -32.88 -22.06
N ILE A 74 13.76 -33.67 -21.04
CA ILE A 74 14.73 -34.76 -21.08
C ILE A 74 14.10 -36.01 -20.49
N LYS A 75 14.31 -37.13 -21.13
CA LYS A 75 13.93 -38.43 -20.55
C LYS A 75 14.97 -38.82 -19.48
N ARG A 76 14.50 -39.29 -18.33
CA ARG A 76 15.39 -39.70 -17.25
C ARG A 76 16.31 -40.85 -17.65
N SER A 77 15.89 -41.69 -18.58
CA SER A 77 16.67 -42.81 -19.15
C SER A 77 17.91 -42.32 -19.93
N ASP A 78 17.88 -41.08 -20.43
CA ASP A 78 18.96 -40.56 -21.26
C ASP A 78 20.05 -39.87 -20.46
N LEU A 79 19.88 -39.73 -19.16
CA LEU A 79 20.87 -39.16 -18.25
C LEU A 79 22.03 -40.16 -18.05
N ILE A 80 23.27 -39.64 -18.11
CA ILE A 80 24.48 -40.44 -17.82
C ILE A 80 24.83 -40.40 -16.34
N ALA A 81 24.51 -39.26 -15.66
CA ALA A 81 24.83 -39.01 -14.27
C ALA A 81 23.63 -38.45 -13.51
N GLU A 82 23.72 -38.44 -12.18
CA GLU A 82 22.75 -37.73 -11.35
C GLU A 82 22.70 -36.21 -11.69
N LEU A 83 21.51 -35.63 -11.53
CA LEU A 83 21.28 -34.25 -11.80
C LEU A 83 21.99 -33.37 -10.76
N ASP A 84 23.13 -32.83 -11.14
CA ASP A 84 23.83 -31.78 -10.40
C ASP A 84 23.72 -30.48 -11.20
N LEU A 85 22.67 -29.71 -10.92
CA LEU A 85 22.40 -28.47 -11.62
C LEU A 85 23.04 -27.29 -10.87
N LYS A 86 23.91 -26.59 -11.55
CA LYS A 86 24.40 -25.30 -11.08
C LYS A 86 23.25 -24.29 -11.07
N GLU A 87 23.19 -23.47 -10.04
CA GLU A 87 22.18 -22.41 -9.97
C GLU A 87 22.27 -21.41 -11.14
N TYR A 88 23.50 -21.11 -11.56
CA TYR A 88 23.78 -20.18 -12.66
C TYR A 88 24.73 -20.79 -13.67
N VAL A 89 24.41 -20.60 -14.97
CA VAL A 89 25.23 -21.03 -16.08
C VAL A 89 25.51 -19.87 -17.03
N LYS A 90 26.68 -19.93 -17.68
CA LYS A 90 27.06 -19.01 -18.76
C LYS A 90 26.67 -19.59 -20.10
N LYS A 91 26.49 -18.72 -21.09
CA LYS A 91 26.32 -19.14 -22.49
C LYS A 91 27.47 -20.05 -22.90
N GLY A 92 27.14 -21.21 -23.46
CA GLY A 92 28.09 -22.22 -23.91
C GLY A 92 28.47 -23.26 -22.86
N ASP A 93 28.07 -23.08 -21.60
CA ASP A 93 28.29 -24.10 -20.56
C ASP A 93 27.41 -25.34 -20.83
N ILE A 94 27.93 -26.50 -20.50
CA ILE A 94 27.17 -27.76 -20.55
C ILE A 94 26.27 -27.80 -19.32
N ILE A 95 24.95 -27.79 -19.57
CA ILE A 95 23.93 -27.93 -18.53
C ILE A 95 23.83 -29.39 -18.11
N LEU A 96 23.74 -30.30 -19.09
CA LEU A 96 23.63 -31.74 -18.85
C LEU A 96 24.33 -32.55 -19.95
N LYS A 97 24.87 -33.71 -19.53
CA LYS A 97 25.40 -34.73 -20.42
C LYS A 97 24.37 -35.83 -20.59
N LEU A 98 23.95 -36.05 -21.82
CA LEU A 98 23.03 -37.16 -22.17
C LEU A 98 23.77 -38.22 -22.96
N LYS A 99 23.18 -39.38 -23.12
CA LYS A 99 23.76 -40.51 -23.87
C LYS A 99 24.08 -40.16 -25.32
N ASP A 100 23.21 -39.38 -25.94
CA ASP A 100 23.33 -39.09 -27.38
C ASP A 100 23.90 -37.69 -27.66
N LYS A 101 23.72 -36.76 -26.75
CA LYS A 101 24.16 -35.36 -26.94
C LYS A 101 24.24 -34.61 -25.61
N ASP A 102 25.07 -33.57 -25.57
CA ASP A 102 25.10 -32.63 -24.45
C ASP A 102 24.10 -31.51 -24.66
N ILE A 103 23.47 -31.06 -23.56
CA ILE A 103 22.66 -29.84 -23.56
C ILE A 103 23.54 -28.68 -23.15
N ILE A 104 23.64 -27.72 -24.05
CA ILE A 104 24.47 -26.52 -23.91
C ILE A 104 23.60 -25.30 -23.67
N ALA A 105 23.99 -24.42 -22.76
CA ALA A 105 23.29 -23.16 -22.46
C ALA A 105 23.31 -22.20 -23.66
N PRO A 106 22.19 -21.86 -24.29
CA PRO A 106 22.14 -20.92 -25.40
C PRO A 106 22.36 -19.46 -24.99
N PHE A 107 22.14 -19.16 -23.74
CA PHE A 107 22.42 -17.87 -23.08
C PHE A 107 22.76 -18.05 -21.60
N SER A 108 23.29 -17.02 -20.98
CA SER A 108 23.59 -17.05 -19.54
C SER A 108 22.33 -16.81 -18.73
N GLY A 109 22.16 -17.57 -17.63
CA GLY A 109 20.95 -17.45 -16.83
C GLY A 109 20.92 -18.37 -15.61
N VAL A 110 19.78 -18.38 -14.94
CA VAL A 110 19.49 -19.21 -13.77
C VAL A 110 18.79 -20.46 -14.23
N LEU A 111 19.22 -21.61 -13.72
CA LEU A 111 18.57 -22.89 -13.98
C LEU A 111 17.46 -23.14 -12.96
N GLY A 112 16.28 -23.47 -13.48
CA GLY A 112 15.17 -23.96 -12.71
C GLY A 112 14.92 -25.45 -13.02
N PHE A 113 14.44 -26.18 -12.01
CA PHE A 113 14.13 -27.60 -12.13
C PHE A 113 12.65 -27.85 -11.83
N ARG A 114 11.98 -28.55 -12.73
CA ARG A 114 10.67 -29.15 -12.49
C ARG A 114 10.78 -30.64 -12.69
N GLY A 115 10.85 -31.39 -11.59
CA GLY A 115 10.61 -32.82 -11.63
C GLY A 115 9.14 -33.06 -11.91
N ILE A 116 8.83 -33.62 -13.05
CA ILE A 116 7.51 -34.20 -13.28
C ILE A 116 7.57 -35.60 -12.67
N THR A 117 6.94 -35.78 -11.52
CA THR A 117 6.73 -37.10 -10.93
C THR A 117 5.81 -37.87 -11.89
N GLY A 118 6.26 -39.04 -12.35
CA GLY A 118 5.66 -39.82 -13.43
C GLY A 118 4.20 -40.25 -13.31
N ASP A 119 3.54 -39.92 -12.22
CA ASP A 119 2.19 -40.44 -11.97
C ASP A 119 1.05 -39.65 -12.61
N ILE A 120 1.30 -38.44 -13.12
CA ILE A 120 0.17 -37.61 -13.55
C ILE A 120 0.19 -37.18 -15.03
N LEU A 121 1.33 -37.04 -15.68
CA LEU A 121 1.36 -36.40 -17.00
C LEU A 121 2.22 -37.07 -18.08
N ASP A 122 3.10 -37.98 -17.78
CA ASP A 122 3.92 -38.58 -18.81
C ASP A 122 4.38 -39.98 -18.46
N SER A 123 3.91 -40.96 -19.23
CA SER A 123 4.39 -42.36 -19.21
C SER A 123 5.90 -42.50 -19.47
N ASN A 124 6.57 -41.40 -19.82
CA ASN A 124 7.97 -41.34 -20.25
C ASN A 124 8.96 -40.81 -19.20
N ASN A 125 8.51 -40.56 -17.95
CA ASN A 125 9.39 -40.15 -16.86
C ASN A 125 10.33 -38.96 -17.25
N SER A 126 9.74 -37.88 -17.77
CA SER A 126 10.47 -36.71 -18.28
C SER A 126 10.82 -35.74 -17.18
N ILE A 127 11.95 -35.09 -17.34
CA ILE A 127 12.44 -34.01 -16.51
C ILE A 127 12.41 -32.73 -17.33
N ILE A 128 11.92 -31.63 -16.76
CA ILE A 128 11.97 -30.32 -17.38
C ILE A 128 12.97 -29.44 -16.62
N ILE A 129 13.93 -28.92 -17.34
CA ILE A 129 14.89 -27.93 -16.86
C ILE A 129 14.57 -26.64 -17.57
N THR A 130 14.45 -25.54 -16.85
CA THR A 130 14.27 -24.20 -17.41
C THR A 130 15.53 -23.39 -17.25
N LEU A 131 15.87 -22.62 -18.27
CA LEU A 131 16.93 -21.64 -18.23
C LEU A 131 16.31 -20.25 -18.42
N ASP A 132 16.48 -19.39 -17.42
CA ASP A 132 15.88 -18.08 -17.33
C ASP A 132 16.93 -16.96 -17.33
N ASP A 133 16.86 -16.07 -18.33
CA ASP A 133 17.67 -14.84 -18.35
C ASP A 133 17.00 -13.76 -17.50
N ASN A 134 17.44 -13.63 -16.28
CA ASN A 134 16.94 -12.64 -15.31
C ASN A 134 17.73 -11.31 -15.33
N SER A 135 18.52 -11.05 -16.37
CA SER A 135 19.26 -9.79 -16.50
C SER A 135 18.33 -8.58 -16.58
N ILE A 136 17.16 -8.77 -17.20
CA ILE A 136 16.07 -7.81 -17.27
C ILE A 136 14.78 -8.57 -16.93
N ILE A 137 13.98 -8.01 -16.06
CA ILE A 137 12.65 -8.54 -15.74
C ILE A 137 11.60 -7.69 -16.45
N TYR A 138 10.77 -8.33 -17.23
CA TYR A 138 9.55 -7.74 -17.76
C TYR A 138 8.40 -7.98 -16.79
N SER A 139 7.42 -7.12 -16.82
CA SER A 139 6.19 -7.31 -16.05
C SER A 139 4.99 -7.03 -16.95
N ASP A 140 4.17 -8.05 -17.14
CA ASP A 140 2.91 -7.92 -17.84
C ASP A 140 1.87 -7.35 -16.89
N LEU A 141 1.48 -6.10 -17.09
CA LEU A 141 0.55 -5.38 -16.25
C LEU A 141 -0.84 -5.38 -16.89
N LYS A 142 -1.85 -5.66 -16.09
CA LYS A 142 -3.25 -5.55 -16.49
C LYS A 142 -3.78 -4.17 -16.15
N ILE A 143 -3.95 -3.33 -17.14
CA ILE A 143 -4.41 -1.96 -16.97
C ILE A 143 -5.83 -1.85 -17.49
N PRO A 144 -6.77 -1.22 -16.75
CA PRO A 144 -8.12 -0.97 -17.25
C PRO A 144 -8.12 -0.14 -18.53
N GLU A 145 -9.01 -0.46 -19.46
CA GLU A 145 -9.10 0.17 -20.78
C GLU A 145 -9.27 1.70 -20.71
N VAL A 146 -9.91 2.20 -19.67
CA VAL A 146 -10.11 3.64 -19.43
C VAL A 146 -8.78 4.42 -19.42
N PHE A 147 -7.67 3.77 -19.04
CA PHE A 147 -6.35 4.37 -18.99
C PHE A 147 -5.49 4.11 -20.26
N ALA A 148 -6.01 3.37 -21.23
CA ALA A 148 -5.24 3.00 -22.43
C ALA A 148 -4.66 4.20 -23.18
N ASN A 149 -5.40 5.30 -23.25
CA ASN A 149 -4.98 6.52 -23.93
C ASN A 149 -3.86 7.29 -23.20
N VAL A 150 -3.70 7.05 -21.91
CA VAL A 150 -2.72 7.74 -21.05
C VAL A 150 -1.40 6.97 -21.00
N ILE A 151 -1.46 5.64 -21.11
CA ILE A 151 -0.27 4.79 -21.04
C ILE A 151 0.50 4.87 -22.36
N LYS A 152 1.76 5.26 -22.25
CA LYS A 152 2.66 5.37 -23.40
C LYS A 152 4.01 4.76 -23.08
N LYS A 153 4.67 4.26 -24.13
CA LYS A 153 6.05 3.78 -24.03
C LYS A 153 6.96 4.86 -23.43
N GLY A 154 7.82 4.46 -22.48
CA GLY A 154 8.75 5.35 -21.78
C GLY A 154 8.22 5.95 -20.48
N LEU A 155 6.94 5.77 -20.15
CA LEU A 155 6.43 6.23 -18.83
C LEU A 155 7.16 5.52 -17.69
N PRO A 156 7.55 6.25 -16.65
CA PRO A 156 8.19 5.66 -15.47
C PRO A 156 7.22 4.79 -14.69
N ILE A 157 7.70 3.65 -14.22
CA ILE A 157 6.96 2.71 -13.40
C ILE A 157 7.75 2.45 -12.12
N THR A 158 7.03 2.30 -11.02
CA THR A 158 7.56 1.83 -9.75
C THR A 158 6.91 0.51 -9.41
N ALA A 159 7.70 -0.54 -9.21
CA ALA A 159 7.20 -1.88 -8.92
C ALA A 159 7.68 -2.38 -7.55
N LYS A 160 6.82 -3.14 -6.89
CA LYS A 160 7.13 -3.90 -5.68
C LYS A 160 6.79 -5.36 -5.94
N PHE A 161 7.71 -6.26 -5.64
CA PHE A 161 7.47 -7.69 -5.78
C PHE A 161 7.07 -8.32 -4.44
N SER A 162 6.18 -9.29 -4.49
CA SER A 162 5.68 -9.99 -3.30
C SER A 162 6.79 -10.67 -2.49
N GLY A 163 7.82 -11.18 -3.17
CA GLY A 163 8.97 -11.82 -2.54
C GLY A 163 9.92 -10.85 -1.80
N ASN A 164 9.88 -9.55 -2.13
CA ASN A 164 10.68 -8.53 -1.45
C ASN A 164 9.90 -7.21 -1.35
N LYS A 165 8.98 -7.16 -0.40
CA LYS A 165 8.05 -6.03 -0.22
C LYS A 165 8.73 -4.70 0.14
N ASN A 166 9.93 -4.76 0.70
CA ASN A 166 10.66 -3.57 1.15
C ASN A 166 11.49 -2.94 0.04
N LYS A 167 11.70 -3.65 -1.07
CA LYS A 167 12.51 -3.15 -2.18
C LYS A 167 11.62 -2.59 -3.29
N ILE A 168 11.93 -1.36 -3.69
CA ILE A 168 11.28 -0.66 -4.78
C ILE A 168 12.16 -0.78 -6.01
N TYR A 169 11.56 -1.15 -7.13
CA TYR A 169 12.22 -1.25 -8.41
C TYR A 169 11.64 -0.21 -9.35
N ASN A 170 12.50 0.50 -10.05
CA ASN A 170 12.11 1.49 -11.06
C ASN A 170 12.26 0.87 -12.44
N GLY A 171 11.31 1.14 -13.28
CA GLY A 171 11.29 0.68 -14.66
C GLY A 171 10.59 1.68 -15.57
N THR A 172 10.39 1.29 -16.80
CA THR A 172 9.67 2.08 -17.81
C THR A 172 8.74 1.19 -18.60
N VAL A 173 7.66 1.75 -19.11
CA VAL A 173 6.78 1.07 -20.07
C VAL A 173 7.56 0.77 -21.33
N TYR A 174 7.68 -0.51 -21.66
CA TYR A 174 8.41 -0.98 -22.86
C TYR A 174 7.48 -1.07 -24.08
N ALA A 175 6.31 -1.62 -23.89
CA ALA A 175 5.29 -1.79 -24.92
C ALA A 175 3.89 -1.64 -24.31
N VAL A 176 2.93 -1.27 -25.13
CA VAL A 176 1.49 -1.16 -24.80
C VAL A 176 0.74 -2.02 -25.79
#